data_a9b02f3cbf3a2c2bdb1c241d8950bce0
#
_entry.id   a9b02f3cbf3a2c2bdb1c241d8950bce0
#
_cell.length_a   1.000
_cell.length_b   1.000
_cell.length_c   1.000
_cell.angle_alpha   90.00
_cell.angle_beta   90.00
_cell.angle_gamma   90.00
#
_symmetry.space_group_name_H-M   'P 1'
#
loop_
_entity.id
_entity.type
_entity.pdbx_description
1 polymer ?
#
loop_
_entity_poly.entity_id
_entity_poly.type
_entity_poly.pdbx_seq_one_letter_code
_entity_poly.pdbx_strand_id
1 'polypeptide(L)'
;VIVVIGVLIAVLSGCTFEGGDRMTGTADAGRETTAERQAGTGQVEAGVLKGQVVDAAGRPVAGAKIVADNQLLYDSNLVVTTDEDGRYQMSSDVAAATFRVTGTVTRRFEGRAYTMELTPHDDTPFVGADGAIRDFTWRLTGERSDGLGFYGALVLFYLESYDPQNPDTFLQDEDVTLTLTPQGPLIDGSAGEVITRRAERGGDGPGLLDVPIGRYRITAEHLGRPLKIRIRDTGEYGEAVVAGFEPLTTTVYRIQLELKP
;
A
#
# COMPACT_ATOMS: atom_id res chain seq x y z
N VAL A 1 10.73 34.32 -41.70
CA VAL A 1 11.97 34.60 -42.46
C VAL A 1 13.03 33.60 -42.02
N ILE A 2 13.34 32.64 -42.97
CA ILE A 2 14.62 31.92 -43.21
C ILE A 2 15.16 31.02 -42.09
N VAL A 3 14.97 29.72 -42.12
CA VAL A 3 15.68 28.54 -42.69
C VAL A 3 17.22 28.67 -42.69
N VAL A 4 17.91 27.78 -42.01
CA VAL A 4 19.12 27.11 -42.53
C VAL A 4 19.23 25.70 -41.93
N ILE A 5 19.29 24.74 -42.84
CA ILE A 5 19.56 23.31 -42.73
C ILE A 5 21.09 23.15 -42.67
N GLY A 6 21.55 22.22 -41.84
CA GLY A 6 22.95 21.76 -41.85
C GLY A 6 23.04 20.28 -41.71
N VAL A 7 23.16 19.59 -42.85
CA VAL A 7 23.52 18.18 -42.99
C VAL A 7 25.04 18.07 -42.91
N LEU A 8 25.58 17.15 -42.16
CA LEU A 8 26.96 16.69 -42.33
C LEU A 8 27.05 15.18 -42.32
N ILE A 9 27.48 14.65 -43.43
CA ILE A 9 27.85 13.27 -43.76
C ILE A 9 29.38 13.14 -43.51
N ALA A 10 29.84 12.07 -42.94
CA ALA A 10 31.14 11.47 -43.18
C ALA A 10 31.26 10.15 -42.41
N VAL A 11 31.38 9.10 -43.04
CA VAL A 11 32.43 8.39 -43.80
C VAL A 11 32.97 7.20 -42.99
N LEU A 12 32.75 6.05 -43.58
CA LEU A 12 33.26 4.73 -43.26
C LEU A 12 34.80 4.69 -43.32
N SER A 13 35.41 3.93 -42.44
CA SER A 13 36.69 3.29 -42.73
C SER A 13 36.75 1.94 -42.01
N GLY A 14 36.77 0.90 -42.79
CA GLY A 14 36.98 -0.47 -42.33
C GLY A 14 38.49 -0.74 -42.17
N CYS A 15 38.80 -1.68 -41.28
CA CYS A 15 39.99 -2.50 -41.37
C CYS A 15 39.69 -3.89 -40.87
N THR A 16 39.76 -4.84 -41.77
CA THR A 16 39.86 -6.27 -41.55
C THR A 16 41.23 -6.62 -40.96
N PHE A 17 41.27 -7.51 -39.99
CA PHE A 17 42.46 -8.33 -39.72
C PHE A 17 42.01 -9.73 -39.24
N GLU A 18 42.43 -10.73 -40.00
CA GLU A 18 42.36 -12.15 -39.70
C GLU A 18 43.47 -12.59 -38.76
N GLY A 19 43.21 -13.63 -37.96
CA GLY A 19 44.28 -14.46 -37.43
C GLY A 19 44.07 -14.98 -36.01
N GLY A 20 43.53 -16.16 -35.89
CA GLY A 20 43.76 -17.34 -35.09
C GLY A 20 44.40 -17.19 -33.69
N ASP A 21 43.84 -17.71 -32.63
CA ASP A 21 44.22 -19.00 -32.10
C ASP A 21 43.45 -19.32 -30.79
N ARG A 22 43.28 -20.60 -30.52
CA ARG A 22 42.60 -21.16 -29.35
C ARG A 22 43.30 -20.76 -28.06
N MET A 23 42.56 -20.48 -26.99
CA MET A 23 42.77 -21.10 -25.68
C MET A 23 41.55 -21.03 -24.76
N THR A 24 41.31 -22.12 -24.17
CA THR A 24 40.36 -22.49 -23.09
C THR A 24 40.49 -21.57 -21.86
N GLY A 25 39.37 -21.22 -21.26
CA GLY A 25 39.34 -20.53 -19.95
C GLY A 25 37.97 -20.29 -19.43
N THR A 26 37.45 -21.25 -18.67
CA THR A 26 36.59 -21.14 -17.49
C THR A 26 35.47 -20.08 -17.43
N ALA A 27 34.29 -20.63 -17.25
CA ALA A 27 33.05 -20.02 -16.80
C ALA A 27 33.21 -18.84 -15.82
N ASP A 28 32.66 -17.71 -16.16
CA ASP A 28 32.15 -16.73 -15.20
C ASP A 28 30.63 -16.88 -15.14
N ALA A 29 30.19 -17.46 -14.05
CA ALA A 29 28.79 -17.69 -13.77
C ALA A 29 28.09 -16.35 -13.54
N GLY A 30 27.14 -16.08 -14.41
CA GLY A 30 26.31 -14.91 -14.39
C GLY A 30 25.77 -14.54 -13.03
N ARG A 31 25.96 -13.30 -12.70
CA ARG A 31 25.26 -12.60 -11.63
C ARG A 31 23.87 -12.28 -12.14
N GLU A 32 22.98 -13.28 -12.11
CA GLU A 32 21.56 -13.06 -12.30
C GLU A 32 21.02 -12.23 -11.13
N THR A 33 20.61 -11.02 -11.45
CA THR A 33 19.89 -10.13 -10.55
C THR A 33 18.59 -10.79 -10.08
N THR A 34 18.49 -11.03 -8.78
CA THR A 34 17.38 -11.66 -8.06
C THR A 34 16.14 -10.76 -7.98
N ALA A 35 15.71 -10.15 -9.06
CA ALA A 35 14.56 -9.24 -9.09
C ALA A 35 13.39 -9.69 -10.00
N GLU A 36 13.48 -10.86 -10.63
CA GLU A 36 12.42 -11.33 -11.54
C GLU A 36 11.84 -12.71 -11.16
N ARG A 37 11.61 -12.95 -9.91
CA ARG A 37 10.98 -14.21 -9.52
C ARG A 37 9.78 -13.96 -8.61
N GLN A 38 8.68 -13.48 -9.22
CA GLN A 38 7.32 -13.60 -8.64
C GLN A 38 6.22 -13.14 -9.61
N ALA A 39 6.13 -13.77 -10.75
CA ALA A 39 4.84 -13.88 -11.44
C ALA A 39 4.33 -15.30 -11.16
N GLY A 40 3.07 -15.44 -10.80
CA GLY A 40 2.45 -16.75 -10.54
C GLY A 40 2.73 -17.70 -11.69
N THR A 41 3.51 -18.75 -11.44
CA THR A 41 3.97 -19.74 -12.43
C THR A 41 2.82 -20.67 -12.82
N GLY A 42 1.84 -20.15 -13.55
CA GLY A 42 0.74 -20.94 -14.07
C GLY A 42 0.28 -20.39 -15.41
N GLN A 43 -0.11 -21.29 -16.31
CA GLN A 43 -0.88 -20.90 -17.49
C GLN A 43 -2.32 -20.64 -17.05
N VAL A 44 -2.98 -19.69 -17.73
CA VAL A 44 -4.43 -19.49 -17.59
C VAL A 44 -5.12 -20.77 -18.03
N GLU A 45 -6.09 -21.20 -17.26
CA GLU A 45 -6.89 -22.39 -17.46
C GLU A 45 -8.34 -21.98 -17.66
N ALA A 46 -8.97 -22.43 -18.73
CA ALA A 46 -10.35 -22.08 -19.05
C ALA A 46 -11.30 -22.48 -17.89
N GLY A 47 -12.16 -21.54 -17.50
CA GLY A 47 -13.12 -21.74 -16.42
C GLY A 47 -12.53 -21.77 -15.00
N VAL A 48 -11.24 -21.41 -14.85
CA VAL A 48 -10.56 -21.43 -13.54
C VAL A 48 -9.99 -20.05 -13.21
N LEU A 49 -10.39 -19.50 -12.07
CA LEU A 49 -9.72 -18.38 -11.43
C LEU A 49 -8.75 -18.91 -10.37
N LYS A 50 -7.50 -18.52 -10.46
CA LYS A 50 -6.46 -18.88 -9.49
C LYS A 50 -5.47 -17.75 -9.28
N GLY A 51 -4.66 -17.83 -8.22
CA GLY A 51 -3.63 -16.84 -7.91
C GLY A 51 -2.98 -17.09 -6.56
N GLN A 52 -2.14 -16.14 -6.17
CA GLN A 52 -1.42 -16.14 -4.91
C GLN A 52 -1.52 -14.77 -4.22
N VAL A 53 -1.53 -14.78 -2.90
CA VAL A 53 -1.43 -13.59 -2.06
C VAL A 53 -0.13 -13.66 -1.29
N VAL A 54 0.67 -12.60 -1.41
CA VAL A 54 1.91 -12.42 -0.66
C VAL A 54 1.88 -11.09 0.10
N ASP A 55 2.69 -10.96 1.14
CA ASP A 55 2.94 -9.68 1.78
C ASP A 55 4.01 -8.86 1.04
N ALA A 56 4.33 -7.67 1.53
CA ALA A 56 5.34 -6.79 0.93
C ALA A 56 6.77 -7.39 0.95
N ALA A 57 7.03 -8.39 1.80
CA ALA A 57 8.29 -9.12 1.85
C ALA A 57 8.29 -10.40 0.99
N GLY A 58 7.20 -10.66 0.23
CA GLY A 58 7.03 -11.84 -0.59
C GLY A 58 6.66 -13.11 0.18
N ARG A 59 6.29 -13.00 1.46
CA ARG A 59 5.86 -14.16 2.26
C ARG A 59 4.38 -14.48 1.97
N PRO A 60 4.00 -15.77 1.89
CA PRO A 60 2.63 -16.15 1.61
C PRO A 60 1.66 -15.65 2.70
N VAL A 61 0.47 -15.24 2.28
CA VAL A 61 -0.60 -14.75 3.15
C VAL A 61 -1.75 -15.74 3.16
N ALA A 62 -1.78 -16.62 4.17
CA ALA A 62 -2.88 -17.55 4.40
C ALA A 62 -4.13 -16.85 4.95
N GLY A 63 -5.32 -17.40 4.64
CA GLY A 63 -6.59 -16.94 5.17
C GLY A 63 -7.06 -15.60 4.59
N ALA A 64 -6.51 -15.18 3.47
CA ALA A 64 -7.03 -14.03 2.73
C ALA A 64 -8.31 -14.42 1.99
N LYS A 65 -9.33 -13.58 2.08
CA LYS A 65 -10.61 -13.77 1.39
C LYS A 65 -10.55 -13.13 0.02
N ILE A 66 -10.75 -13.94 -1.03
CA ILE A 66 -10.82 -13.48 -2.41
C ILE A 66 -12.27 -13.57 -2.88
N VAL A 67 -12.73 -12.52 -3.53
CA VAL A 67 -14.09 -12.40 -4.06
C VAL A 67 -13.99 -12.10 -5.57
N ALA A 68 -14.54 -12.97 -6.38
CA ALA A 68 -14.81 -12.69 -7.78
C ALA A 68 -16.24 -12.13 -7.88
N ASP A 69 -16.33 -10.81 -8.01
CA ASP A 69 -17.57 -10.06 -8.08
C ASP A 69 -18.14 -10.11 -9.50
N ASN A 70 -19.35 -10.68 -9.63
CA ASN A 70 -20.02 -10.80 -10.92
C ASN A 70 -20.55 -9.43 -11.38
N GLN A 71 -20.01 -8.93 -12.47
CA GLN A 71 -20.33 -7.59 -12.97
C GLN A 71 -21.70 -7.52 -13.68
N LEU A 72 -22.35 -8.65 -13.92
CA LEU A 72 -23.61 -8.74 -14.66
C LEU A 72 -24.80 -9.14 -13.80
N LEU A 73 -24.55 -9.97 -12.75
CA LEU A 73 -25.61 -10.52 -11.91
C LEU A 73 -25.38 -10.14 -10.45
N TYR A 74 -26.37 -9.50 -9.87
CA TYR A 74 -26.36 -9.14 -8.45
C TYR A 74 -26.36 -10.40 -7.56
N ASP A 75 -25.61 -10.36 -6.46
CA ASP A 75 -25.51 -11.40 -5.42
C ASP A 75 -25.10 -12.79 -5.95
N SER A 76 -24.27 -12.81 -6.99
CA SER A 76 -23.73 -14.06 -7.58
C SER A 76 -22.20 -14.10 -7.58
N ASN A 77 -21.61 -13.67 -6.46
CA ASN A 77 -20.16 -13.62 -6.28
C ASN A 77 -19.60 -14.99 -5.92
N LEU A 78 -18.40 -15.28 -6.42
CA LEU A 78 -17.62 -16.43 -6.02
C LEU A 78 -16.64 -16.04 -4.92
N VAL A 79 -16.49 -16.88 -3.90
CA VAL A 79 -15.65 -16.58 -2.73
C VAL A 79 -14.76 -17.76 -2.41
N VAL A 80 -13.48 -17.50 -2.18
CA VAL A 80 -12.51 -18.48 -1.72
C VAL A 80 -11.57 -17.86 -0.69
N THR A 81 -10.89 -18.70 0.08
CA THR A 81 -9.87 -18.30 1.06
C THR A 81 -8.53 -18.92 0.65
N THR A 82 -7.43 -18.17 0.78
CA THR A 82 -6.09 -18.68 0.50
C THR A 82 -5.65 -19.75 1.51
N ASP A 83 -4.91 -20.73 1.04
CA ASP A 83 -4.26 -21.77 1.81
C ASP A 83 -3.01 -21.28 2.56
N GLU A 84 -2.25 -22.19 3.18
CA GLU A 84 -1.03 -21.89 3.94
C GLU A 84 0.10 -21.33 3.06
N ASP A 85 0.11 -21.66 1.76
CA ASP A 85 1.04 -21.13 0.77
C ASP A 85 0.56 -19.82 0.12
N GLY A 86 -0.52 -19.24 0.64
CA GLY A 86 -1.16 -18.04 0.10
C GLY A 86 -1.85 -18.26 -1.25
N ARG A 87 -2.04 -19.50 -1.68
CA ARG A 87 -2.62 -19.85 -2.99
C ARG A 87 -4.13 -20.02 -2.88
N TYR A 88 -4.80 -19.76 -3.99
CA TYR A 88 -6.24 -20.00 -4.11
C TYR A 88 -6.60 -20.45 -5.52
N GLN A 89 -7.69 -21.18 -5.64
CA GLN A 89 -8.28 -21.60 -6.88
C GLN A 89 -9.78 -21.82 -6.71
N MET A 90 -10.56 -21.39 -7.71
CA MET A 90 -12.01 -21.65 -7.78
C MET A 90 -12.47 -21.81 -9.22
N SER A 91 -13.60 -22.48 -9.43
CA SER A 91 -14.24 -22.50 -10.74
C SER A 91 -14.86 -21.15 -11.02
N SER A 92 -14.57 -20.59 -12.20
CA SER A 92 -15.17 -19.37 -12.73
C SER A 92 -16.05 -19.65 -13.97
N ASP A 93 -16.24 -20.94 -14.33
CA ASP A 93 -17.05 -21.35 -15.46
C ASP A 93 -18.55 -21.14 -15.20
N VAL A 94 -18.94 -19.88 -15.24
CA VAL A 94 -20.35 -19.44 -15.14
C VAL A 94 -20.72 -18.83 -16.48
N ALA A 95 -21.79 -19.36 -17.09
CA ALA A 95 -22.24 -18.92 -18.39
C ALA A 95 -22.52 -17.41 -18.42
N ALA A 96 -21.95 -16.72 -19.41
CA ALA A 96 -22.10 -15.28 -19.65
C ALA A 96 -21.69 -14.39 -18.45
N ALA A 97 -20.84 -14.86 -17.53
CA ALA A 97 -20.37 -14.06 -16.40
C ALA A 97 -19.05 -13.34 -16.71
N THR A 98 -18.96 -12.11 -16.26
CA THR A 98 -17.72 -11.32 -16.21
C THR A 98 -17.44 -10.99 -14.76
N PHE A 99 -16.21 -11.24 -14.30
CA PHE A 99 -15.82 -11.05 -12.92
C PHE A 99 -14.75 -9.98 -12.76
N ARG A 100 -14.87 -9.15 -11.73
CA ARG A 100 -13.77 -8.36 -11.16
C ARG A 100 -13.34 -9.02 -9.86
N VAL A 101 -12.04 -9.16 -9.62
CA VAL A 101 -11.53 -9.87 -8.43
C VAL A 101 -11.00 -8.86 -7.43
N THR A 102 -11.44 -9.00 -6.18
CA THR A 102 -10.96 -8.23 -5.04
C THR A 102 -10.50 -9.17 -3.93
N GLY A 103 -9.67 -8.67 -3.04
CA GLY A 103 -9.18 -9.45 -1.92
C GLY A 103 -9.10 -8.65 -0.64
N THR A 104 -9.33 -9.33 0.48
CA THR A 104 -9.15 -8.76 1.82
C THR A 104 -8.42 -9.75 2.72
N VAL A 105 -7.69 -9.22 3.70
CA VAL A 105 -7.09 -10.01 4.76
C VAL A 105 -7.51 -9.48 6.11
N THR A 106 -7.91 -10.37 7.03
CA THR A 106 -8.22 -10.01 8.42
C THR A 106 -7.12 -10.50 9.33
N ARG A 107 -6.60 -9.61 10.17
CA ARG A 107 -5.58 -9.92 11.18
C ARG A 107 -6.01 -9.40 12.55
N ARG A 108 -5.67 -10.14 13.60
CA ARG A 108 -5.81 -9.66 14.97
C ARG A 108 -4.54 -8.96 15.40
N PHE A 109 -4.71 -7.73 15.89
CA PHE A 109 -3.61 -6.93 16.40
C PHE A 109 -4.07 -6.21 17.67
N GLU A 110 -3.35 -6.37 18.76
CA GLU A 110 -3.69 -5.80 20.08
C GLU A 110 -5.16 -6.05 20.51
N GLY A 111 -5.62 -7.28 20.31
CA GLY A 111 -6.97 -7.70 20.72
C GLY A 111 -8.10 -7.31 19.76
N ARG A 112 -7.84 -6.51 18.73
CA ARG A 112 -8.83 -6.07 17.73
C ARG A 112 -8.60 -6.77 16.40
N ALA A 113 -9.67 -7.00 15.65
CA ALA A 113 -9.60 -7.49 14.27
C ALA A 113 -9.53 -6.29 13.31
N TYR A 114 -8.63 -6.37 12.34
CA TYR A 114 -8.47 -5.41 11.26
C TYR A 114 -8.65 -6.14 9.93
N THR A 115 -9.57 -5.66 9.11
CA THR A 115 -9.76 -6.15 7.74
C THR A 115 -9.17 -5.13 6.77
N MET A 116 -8.18 -5.56 6.02
CA MET A 116 -7.44 -4.69 5.10
C MET A 116 -7.62 -5.20 3.68
N GLU A 117 -7.69 -4.29 2.74
CA GLU A 117 -7.76 -4.62 1.31
C GLU A 117 -6.39 -5.02 0.78
N LEU A 118 -6.40 -5.91 -0.20
CA LEU A 118 -5.21 -6.37 -0.89
C LEU A 118 -5.01 -5.56 -2.17
N THR A 119 -3.76 -5.32 -2.55
CA THR A 119 -3.39 -4.68 -3.81
C THR A 119 -3.45 -5.73 -4.92
N PRO A 120 -4.34 -5.62 -5.91
CA PRO A 120 -4.31 -6.49 -7.08
C PRO A 120 -3.12 -6.16 -7.98
N HIS A 121 -2.51 -7.18 -8.60
CA HIS A 121 -1.51 -6.96 -9.66
C HIS A 121 -2.18 -6.65 -11.01
N ASP A 122 -3.40 -7.17 -11.17
CA ASP A 122 -4.27 -6.90 -12.33
C ASP A 122 -5.73 -6.86 -11.83
N ASP A 123 -6.37 -5.70 -11.93
CA ASP A 123 -7.75 -5.45 -11.51
C ASP A 123 -8.76 -5.43 -12.67
N THR A 124 -8.30 -5.78 -13.89
CA THR A 124 -9.18 -5.82 -15.05
C THR A 124 -10.21 -6.94 -14.94
N PRO A 125 -11.47 -6.68 -15.32
CA PRO A 125 -12.48 -7.74 -15.40
C PRO A 125 -12.11 -8.80 -16.42
N PHE A 126 -12.52 -10.05 -16.17
CA PHE A 126 -12.32 -11.17 -17.09
C PHE A 126 -13.61 -11.97 -17.31
N VAL A 127 -13.70 -12.65 -18.46
CA VAL A 127 -14.81 -13.56 -18.77
C VAL A 127 -14.62 -14.87 -18.03
N GLY A 128 -15.62 -15.30 -17.26
CA GLY A 128 -15.50 -16.48 -16.39
C GLY A 128 -15.07 -17.75 -17.10
N ALA A 129 -15.60 -18.00 -18.29
CA ALA A 129 -15.26 -19.16 -19.10
C ALA A 129 -13.81 -19.18 -19.60
N ASP A 130 -13.17 -18.00 -19.75
CA ASP A 130 -11.77 -17.90 -20.17
C ASP A 130 -10.80 -18.23 -19.04
N GLY A 131 -11.24 -18.08 -17.79
CA GLY A 131 -10.41 -18.17 -16.61
C GLY A 131 -9.43 -17.00 -16.46
N ALA A 132 -8.75 -16.92 -15.31
CA ALA A 132 -7.75 -15.88 -15.06
C ALA A 132 -6.75 -16.26 -13.98
N ILE A 133 -5.60 -15.59 -13.99
CA ILE A 133 -4.68 -15.56 -12.86
C ILE A 133 -4.77 -14.14 -12.27
N ARG A 134 -5.01 -14.04 -10.93
CA ARG A 134 -5.09 -12.79 -10.20
C ARG A 134 -4.27 -12.89 -8.93
N ASP A 135 -3.11 -12.28 -8.92
CA ASP A 135 -2.23 -12.23 -7.76
C ASP A 135 -2.44 -10.93 -6.98
N PHE A 136 -2.18 -11.00 -5.68
CA PHE A 136 -2.36 -9.86 -4.77
C PHE A 136 -1.15 -9.69 -3.87
N THR A 137 -0.93 -8.43 -3.46
CA THR A 137 0.03 -8.12 -2.40
C THR A 137 -0.71 -7.47 -1.22
N TRP A 138 -0.45 -7.94 -0.01
CA TRP A 138 -0.84 -7.25 1.21
C TRP A 138 0.19 -6.18 1.55
N ARG A 139 -0.22 -4.93 1.45
CA ARG A 139 0.59 -3.76 1.79
C ARG A 139 -0.04 -3.00 2.93
N LEU A 140 0.80 -2.40 3.79
CA LEU A 140 0.32 -1.55 4.88
C LEU A 140 0.18 -0.09 4.47
N THR A 141 0.79 0.31 3.35
CA THR A 141 0.79 1.69 2.83
C THR A 141 0.86 1.70 1.30
N GLY A 142 0.68 2.88 0.71
CA GLY A 142 0.76 3.15 -0.72
C GLY A 142 -0.59 3.53 -1.32
N GLU A 143 -0.55 4.21 -2.45
CA GLU A 143 -1.75 4.57 -3.20
C GLU A 143 -2.49 3.32 -3.70
N ARG A 144 -3.81 3.41 -3.70
CA ARG A 144 -4.70 2.39 -4.25
C ARG A 144 -4.72 2.48 -5.77
N SER A 145 -4.77 1.32 -6.43
CA SER A 145 -4.79 1.24 -7.90
C SER A 145 -6.02 1.92 -8.54
N ASP A 146 -7.11 2.05 -7.78
CA ASP A 146 -8.33 2.72 -8.20
C ASP A 146 -8.28 4.26 -8.03
N GLY A 147 -7.18 4.79 -7.46
CA GLY A 147 -7.03 6.23 -7.18
C GLY A 147 -7.92 6.75 -6.03
N LEU A 148 -8.57 5.86 -5.28
CA LEU A 148 -9.48 6.21 -4.18
C LEU A 148 -8.76 6.19 -2.82
N GLY A 149 -7.60 6.84 -2.72
CA GLY A 149 -6.86 7.00 -1.47
C GLY A 149 -5.72 6.00 -1.29
N PHE A 150 -5.50 5.56 -0.06
CA PHE A 150 -4.33 4.80 0.36
C PHE A 150 -4.71 3.50 1.06
N TYR A 151 -3.77 2.55 1.10
CA TYR A 151 -3.91 1.31 1.88
C TYR A 151 -3.68 1.54 3.37
N GLY A 152 -2.87 2.55 3.74
CA GLY A 152 -2.62 2.90 5.13
C GLY A 152 -3.80 3.61 5.80
N ALA A 153 -3.74 3.69 7.11
CA ALA A 153 -4.74 4.31 7.96
C ALA A 153 -4.53 5.82 8.11
N LEU A 154 -5.47 6.48 8.80
CA LEU A 154 -5.50 7.92 9.00
C LEU A 154 -5.09 8.29 10.43
N VAL A 155 -4.35 9.36 10.61
CA VAL A 155 -4.15 10.01 11.92
C VAL A 155 -4.66 11.43 11.81
N LEU A 156 -5.87 11.66 12.31
CA LEU A 156 -6.59 12.92 12.20
C LEU A 156 -6.55 13.70 13.52
N PHE A 157 -6.64 15.03 13.45
CA PHE A 157 -6.70 15.83 14.65
C PHE A 157 -7.69 16.99 14.55
N TYR A 158 -8.05 17.52 15.70
CA TYR A 158 -8.74 18.78 15.90
C TYR A 158 -7.77 19.72 16.64
N LEU A 159 -7.49 20.87 16.04
CA LEU A 159 -6.61 21.88 16.61
C LEU A 159 -7.41 22.99 17.28
N GLU A 160 -7.17 23.22 18.56
CA GLU A 160 -7.58 24.47 19.21
C GLU A 160 -6.68 25.60 18.68
N SER A 161 -7.20 26.36 17.74
CA SER A 161 -6.40 27.35 17.00
C SER A 161 -6.07 28.61 17.77
N TYR A 162 -6.76 28.89 18.88
CA TYR A 162 -6.51 30.04 19.71
C TYR A 162 -5.38 29.78 20.71
N ASP A 163 -4.33 30.60 20.67
CA ASP A 163 -3.23 30.57 21.64
C ASP A 163 -3.40 31.72 22.65
N PRO A 164 -3.77 31.44 23.92
CA PRO A 164 -3.93 32.48 24.95
C PRO A 164 -2.66 33.27 25.22
N GLN A 165 -1.48 32.73 24.92
CA GLN A 165 -0.18 33.40 25.10
C GLN A 165 0.16 34.33 23.91
N ASN A 166 -0.49 34.12 22.76
CA ASN A 166 -0.33 34.92 21.54
C ASN A 166 -1.69 35.20 20.90
N PRO A 167 -2.55 36.01 21.52
CA PRO A 167 -3.97 36.15 21.19
C PRO A 167 -4.24 36.72 19.78
N ASP A 168 -3.24 37.33 19.16
CA ASP A 168 -3.32 37.88 17.81
C ASP A 168 -2.94 36.84 16.71
N THR A 169 -2.59 35.61 17.14
CA THR A 169 -2.13 34.56 16.21
C THR A 169 -3.02 33.35 16.32
N PHE A 170 -3.61 32.93 15.20
CA PHE A 170 -4.34 31.66 15.08
C PHE A 170 -3.44 30.59 14.48
N LEU A 171 -3.39 29.43 15.13
CA LEU A 171 -2.66 28.27 14.63
C LEU A 171 -3.38 27.71 13.41
N GLN A 172 -2.60 27.30 12.43
CA GLN A 172 -3.10 26.68 11.19
C GLN A 172 -2.82 25.18 11.21
N ASP A 173 -3.78 24.38 10.75
CA ASP A 173 -3.69 22.93 10.72
C ASP A 173 -2.46 22.45 9.91
N GLU A 174 -2.21 23.08 8.78
CA GLU A 174 -1.11 22.77 7.88
C GLU A 174 0.28 23.07 8.43
N ASP A 175 0.38 23.80 9.53
CA ASP A 175 1.64 24.08 10.25
C ASP A 175 1.92 23.09 11.38
N VAL A 176 1.03 22.13 11.57
CA VAL A 176 1.21 21.05 12.55
C VAL A 176 2.09 19.95 11.95
N THR A 177 3.10 19.54 12.71
CA THR A 177 3.91 18.33 12.45
C THR A 177 3.59 17.28 13.51
N LEU A 178 3.27 16.08 13.07
CA LEU A 178 3.09 14.91 13.93
C LEU A 178 4.31 14.01 13.85
N THR A 179 4.78 13.53 15.00
CA THR A 179 5.81 12.48 15.11
C THR A 179 5.19 11.24 15.74
N LEU A 180 5.21 10.13 15.00
CA LEU A 180 4.72 8.83 15.40
C LEU A 180 5.89 7.88 15.62
N THR A 181 6.11 7.46 16.87
CA THR A 181 7.15 6.50 17.24
C THR A 181 6.51 5.15 17.51
N PRO A 182 6.81 4.10 16.73
CA PRO A 182 6.25 2.76 16.93
C PRO A 182 6.54 2.23 18.34
N GLN A 183 5.56 1.57 18.95
CA GLN A 183 5.65 0.97 20.28
C GLN A 183 5.72 -0.57 20.21
N GLY A 184 6.18 -1.10 19.09
CA GLY A 184 6.28 -2.52 18.81
C GLY A 184 6.22 -2.80 17.31
N PRO A 185 6.07 -4.06 16.91
CA PRO A 185 5.91 -4.42 15.51
C PRO A 185 4.59 -3.86 14.94
N LEU A 186 4.55 -3.69 13.63
CA LEU A 186 3.34 -3.39 12.88
C LEU A 186 2.43 -4.64 12.78
N ILE A 187 1.22 -4.46 12.25
CA ILE A 187 0.22 -5.54 12.15
C ILE A 187 0.67 -6.73 11.30
N ASP A 188 1.60 -6.55 10.37
CA ASP A 188 2.21 -7.61 9.54
C ASP A 188 3.43 -8.27 10.20
N GLY A 189 3.79 -7.82 11.41
CA GLY A 189 4.96 -8.28 12.17
C GLY A 189 6.27 -7.59 11.77
N SER A 190 6.26 -6.67 10.82
CA SER A 190 7.44 -5.89 10.44
C SER A 190 7.82 -4.86 11.50
N ALA A 191 9.07 -4.43 11.51
CA ALA A 191 9.51 -3.30 12.32
C ALA A 191 8.94 -2.00 11.74
N GLY A 192 8.30 -1.18 12.60
CA GLY A 192 7.87 0.15 12.21
C GLY A 192 9.02 1.15 12.26
N GLU A 193 8.97 2.15 11.39
CA GLU A 193 9.87 3.30 11.41
C GLU A 193 9.20 4.51 12.07
N VAL A 194 10.02 5.44 12.57
CA VAL A 194 9.51 6.72 13.07
C VAL A 194 9.01 7.55 11.88
N ILE A 195 7.78 8.01 11.98
CA ILE A 195 7.15 8.86 10.97
C ILE A 195 7.09 10.28 11.54
N THR A 196 7.77 11.24 10.88
CA THR A 196 7.64 12.67 11.17
C THR A 196 7.19 13.36 9.90
N ARG A 197 5.96 13.85 9.89
CA ARG A 197 5.37 14.52 8.72
C ARG A 197 4.54 15.73 9.15
N ARG A 198 4.55 16.74 8.29
CA ARG A 198 3.63 17.87 8.37
C ARG A 198 2.22 17.41 7.98
N ALA A 199 1.22 17.95 8.64
CA ALA A 199 -0.17 17.61 8.38
C ALA A 199 -0.61 18.06 6.98
N GLU A 200 -1.47 17.23 6.40
CA GLU A 200 -2.15 17.50 5.14
C GLU A 200 -3.65 17.56 5.40
N ARG A 201 -4.39 18.28 4.57
CA ARG A 201 -5.85 18.30 4.65
C ARG A 201 -6.42 17.30 3.66
N GLY A 202 -6.95 16.20 4.18
CA GLY A 202 -7.71 15.21 3.42
C GLY A 202 -9.21 15.47 3.45
N GLY A 203 -9.99 14.59 2.83
CA GLY A 203 -11.46 14.63 2.84
C GLY A 203 -12.08 14.48 4.25
N ASP A 204 -11.38 13.76 5.15
CA ASP A 204 -11.83 13.49 6.52
C ASP A 204 -11.31 14.52 7.55
N GLY A 205 -10.51 15.48 7.12
CA GLY A 205 -9.94 16.52 7.98
C GLY A 205 -8.40 16.62 7.87
N PRO A 206 -7.79 17.46 8.73
CA PRO A 206 -6.34 17.59 8.79
C PRO A 206 -5.70 16.41 9.51
N GLY A 207 -4.49 16.02 9.05
CA GLY A 207 -3.75 14.93 9.67
C GLY A 207 -2.69 14.30 8.79
N LEU A 208 -2.38 13.04 9.07
CA LEU A 208 -1.52 12.21 8.24
C LEU A 208 -2.35 11.14 7.54
N LEU A 209 -2.16 11.03 6.25
CA LEU A 209 -2.70 9.95 5.43
C LEU A 209 -1.66 8.84 5.30
N ASP A 210 -2.12 7.63 4.95
CA ASP A 210 -1.24 6.51 4.61
C ASP A 210 -0.24 6.15 5.73
N VAL A 211 -0.76 5.91 6.93
CA VAL A 211 0.02 5.46 8.09
C VAL A 211 -0.17 3.96 8.28
N PRO A 212 0.90 3.14 8.35
CA PRO A 212 0.77 1.70 8.56
C PRO A 212 0.12 1.39 9.91
N ILE A 213 -0.73 0.36 9.95
CA ILE A 213 -1.41 -0.04 11.19
C ILE A 213 -0.40 -0.58 12.19
N GLY A 214 -0.33 0.08 13.35
CA GLY A 214 0.56 -0.21 14.46
C GLY A 214 0.08 0.48 15.73
N ARG A 215 0.87 0.40 16.78
CA ARG A 215 0.69 1.20 17.99
C ARG A 215 1.78 2.25 18.07
N TYR A 216 1.43 3.50 18.31
CA TYR A 216 2.35 4.63 18.25
C TYR A 216 2.31 5.50 19.49
N ARG A 217 3.48 5.94 19.95
CA ARG A 217 3.60 7.13 20.76
C ARG A 217 3.61 8.33 19.82
N ILE A 218 2.68 9.27 20.03
CA ILE A 218 2.45 10.40 19.13
C ILE A 218 2.73 11.70 19.89
N THR A 219 3.49 12.59 19.24
CA THR A 219 3.71 13.97 19.67
C THR A 219 3.31 14.90 18.54
N ALA A 220 3.00 16.15 18.90
CA ALA A 220 2.62 17.19 17.95
C ALA A 220 3.38 18.48 18.22
N GLU A 221 3.69 19.22 17.18
CA GLU A 221 4.26 20.56 17.23
C GLU A 221 3.64 21.46 16.17
N HIS A 222 3.57 22.76 16.44
CA HIS A 222 3.17 23.79 15.48
C HIS A 222 4.36 24.71 15.25
N LEU A 223 4.92 24.70 14.01
CA LEU A 223 6.14 25.46 13.64
C LEU A 223 7.29 25.28 14.64
N GLY A 224 7.52 24.01 15.10
CA GLY A 224 8.57 23.67 16.06
C GLY A 224 8.23 23.94 17.54
N ARG A 225 7.05 24.49 17.85
CA ARG A 225 6.57 24.67 19.22
C ARG A 225 5.73 23.46 19.64
N PRO A 226 6.07 22.76 20.73
CA PRO A 226 5.29 21.62 21.21
C PRO A 226 3.83 21.98 21.50
N LEU A 227 2.92 21.11 21.06
CA LEU A 227 1.51 21.18 21.41
C LEU A 227 1.17 20.14 22.48
N LYS A 228 0.16 20.42 23.29
CA LYS A 228 -0.46 19.42 24.13
C LYS A 228 -1.40 18.56 23.29
N ILE A 229 -1.43 17.27 23.58
CA ILE A 229 -2.13 16.26 22.79
C ILE A 229 -2.94 15.33 23.68
N ARG A 230 -4.12 14.91 23.22
CA ARG A 230 -4.87 13.79 23.79
C ARG A 230 -5.58 12.99 22.69
N ILE A 231 -6.00 11.77 23.01
CA ILE A 231 -6.97 11.06 22.20
C ILE A 231 -8.30 11.80 22.30
N ARG A 232 -9.00 11.96 21.19
CA ARG A 232 -10.24 12.73 21.13
C ARG A 232 -11.24 12.27 22.19
N ASP A 233 -11.82 13.24 22.87
CA ASP A 233 -12.82 13.08 23.94
C ASP A 233 -12.37 12.15 25.10
N THR A 234 -11.04 11.91 25.26
CA THR A 234 -10.54 10.94 26.22
C THR A 234 -9.31 11.46 26.97
N GLY A 235 -9.39 11.43 28.30
CA GLY A 235 -8.27 11.74 29.19
C GLY A 235 -7.83 13.20 29.19
N GLU A 236 -6.72 13.43 29.87
CA GLU A 236 -6.12 14.76 30.00
C GLU A 236 -5.12 15.03 28.86
N TYR A 237 -4.91 16.31 28.56
CA TYR A 237 -3.87 16.72 27.63
C TYR A 237 -2.47 16.50 28.21
N GLY A 238 -1.61 15.86 27.46
CA GLY A 238 -0.20 15.59 27.77
C GLY A 238 0.74 16.08 26.69
N GLU A 239 2.02 15.74 26.83
CA GLU A 239 3.05 16.02 25.82
C GLU A 239 3.07 14.94 24.73
N ALA A 240 2.50 13.78 24.99
CA ALA A 240 2.37 12.68 24.08
C ALA A 240 1.20 11.79 24.46
N VAL A 241 0.68 11.04 23.50
CA VAL A 241 -0.27 9.94 23.72
C VAL A 241 0.27 8.65 23.13
N VAL A 242 -0.22 7.51 23.63
CA VAL A 242 0.00 6.20 23.00
C VAL A 242 -1.34 5.70 22.50
N ALA A 243 -1.44 5.49 21.18
CA ALA A 243 -2.69 5.13 20.53
C ALA A 243 -2.50 4.02 19.49
N GLY A 244 -3.54 3.23 19.28
CA GLY A 244 -3.76 2.33 18.15
C GLY A 244 -4.95 2.82 17.33
N PHE A 245 -5.17 2.19 16.18
CA PHE A 245 -6.22 2.60 15.25
C PHE A 245 -7.59 2.03 15.63
N GLU A 246 -8.64 2.79 15.31
CA GLU A 246 -10.04 2.42 15.44
C GLU A 246 -10.72 2.39 14.08
N PRO A 247 -11.74 1.53 13.87
CA PRO A 247 -12.44 1.47 12.60
C PRO A 247 -13.19 2.78 12.34
N LEU A 248 -13.04 3.30 11.13
CA LEU A 248 -13.90 4.31 10.54
C LEU A 248 -14.98 3.65 9.67
N THR A 249 -14.56 2.68 8.86
CA THR A 249 -15.41 1.78 8.09
C THR A 249 -14.92 0.34 8.24
N THR A 250 -15.39 -0.58 7.40
CA THR A 250 -14.95 -1.99 7.44
C THR A 250 -13.46 -2.16 7.16
N THR A 251 -12.89 -1.35 6.26
CA THR A 251 -11.49 -1.49 5.80
C THR A 251 -10.66 -0.22 6.02
N VAL A 252 -11.25 0.85 6.56
CA VAL A 252 -10.56 2.11 6.84
C VAL A 252 -10.46 2.32 8.35
N TYR A 253 -9.29 2.68 8.82
CA TYR A 253 -8.98 2.85 10.24
C TYR A 253 -8.39 4.23 10.49
N ARG A 254 -8.60 4.75 11.72
CA ARG A 254 -8.07 6.05 12.12
C ARG A 254 -7.66 6.10 13.58
N ILE A 255 -6.77 7.06 13.89
CA ILE A 255 -6.58 7.63 15.21
C ILE A 255 -7.17 9.03 15.16
N GLN A 256 -7.92 9.46 16.19
CA GLN A 256 -8.41 10.83 16.34
C GLN A 256 -7.79 11.49 17.55
N LEU A 257 -7.22 12.67 17.32
CA LEU A 257 -6.49 13.44 18.32
C LEU A 257 -7.14 14.81 18.54
N GLU A 258 -6.86 15.40 19.66
CA GLU A 258 -7.08 16.82 19.93
C GLU A 258 -5.77 17.45 20.33
N LEU A 259 -5.50 18.61 19.75
CA LEU A 259 -4.28 19.38 19.93
C LEU A 259 -4.60 20.77 20.46
N LYS A 260 -3.75 21.29 21.34
CA LYS A 260 -3.82 22.67 21.79
C LYS A 260 -2.45 23.24 22.15
N PRO A 261 -2.29 24.57 22.18
CA PRO A 261 -1.10 25.25 22.65
C PRO A 261 -0.71 24.89 24.08
#